data_f08356c724379d561f2589683ef91446
#
_entry.id   f08356c724379d561f2589683ef91446
#
_cell.length_a   1.000
_cell.length_b   1.000
_cell.length_c   1.000
_cell.angle_alpha   90.00
_cell.angle_beta   90.00
_cell.angle_gamma   90.00
#
_symmetry.space_group_name_H-M   'P 1'
#
loop_
_entity.id
_entity.type
_entity.pdbx_description
1 polymer ?
#
loop_
_entity_poly.entity_id
_entity_poly.type
_entity_poly.pdbx_seq_one_letter_code
_entity_poly.pdbx_strand_id
1 'polypeptide(L)'
;MLAACDKVCITPPLGGVWPDAFIDLKAGVLDDVHARLVLIDSDGQGAALLVTLDVLNVGLPELERLESALCLASDLPPEAVWIMVSHSHSAPIVGAIDDYTGLGPYWQTVCSLLSSAAGALRGQLQKVRLEHGTGACYFNVNRRLLGPDGCSMLPNPDGVCDNDVPVLALRGEDDSLVGLCYSYCCHPTILLGPQISGDYPGQTSL
;
A
#
# COMPACT_ATOMS: atom_id res chain seq x y z
N MET A 1 17.54 -15.01 9.81
CA MET A 1 16.88 -13.92 9.04
C MET A 1 16.72 -12.71 9.93
N LEU A 2 16.93 -11.53 9.41
CA LEU A 2 16.69 -10.26 10.11
C LEU A 2 15.53 -9.52 9.44
N ALA A 3 14.78 -8.73 10.20
CA ALA A 3 13.77 -7.85 9.65
C ALA A 3 13.58 -6.58 10.49
N ALA A 4 13.11 -5.53 9.83
CA ALA A 4 12.64 -4.30 10.46
C ALA A 4 11.40 -3.80 9.73
N CYS A 5 10.49 -3.18 10.47
CA CYS A 5 9.25 -2.62 9.95
C CYS A 5 9.07 -1.18 10.42
N ASP A 6 8.50 -0.34 9.56
CA ASP A 6 8.12 1.02 9.91
C ASP A 6 6.78 1.39 9.27
N LYS A 7 6.07 2.33 9.87
CA LYS A 7 4.80 2.87 9.39
C LYS A 7 4.86 4.39 9.40
N VAL A 8 4.70 5.00 8.24
CA VAL A 8 4.81 6.45 8.01
C VAL A 8 3.44 6.98 7.63
N CYS A 9 2.94 8.00 8.34
CA CYS A 9 1.73 8.70 7.94
C CYS A 9 2.03 9.52 6.67
N ILE A 10 1.23 9.30 5.64
CA ILE A 10 1.30 10.00 4.36
C ILE A 10 -0.01 10.74 4.04
N THR A 11 -0.83 11.01 5.05
CA THR A 11 -2.06 11.80 4.89
C THR A 11 -1.71 13.16 4.32
N PRO A 12 -2.32 13.57 3.20
CA PRO A 12 -2.07 14.86 2.61
C PRO A 12 -2.60 16.00 3.49
N PRO A 13 -1.93 17.17 3.51
CA PRO A 13 -2.41 18.30 4.27
C PRO A 13 -3.74 18.82 3.70
N LEU A 14 -4.70 19.08 4.58
CA LEU A 14 -5.98 19.67 4.20
C LEU A 14 -5.76 21.11 3.70
N GLY A 15 -6.48 21.50 2.65
CA GLY A 15 -6.47 22.88 2.11
C GLY A 15 -5.58 23.08 0.89
N GLY A 16 -4.94 22.04 0.35
CA GLY A 16 -4.30 22.08 -0.97
C GLY A 16 -5.32 22.13 -2.12
N VAL A 17 -4.90 22.58 -3.30
CA VAL A 17 -5.68 22.40 -4.53
C VAL A 17 -5.45 20.96 -5.00
N TRP A 18 -6.46 20.14 -4.83
CA TRP A 18 -6.44 18.73 -5.24
C TRP A 18 -7.30 18.58 -6.48
N PRO A 19 -6.78 17.97 -7.48
CA PRO A 19 -7.58 17.70 -8.66
C PRO A 19 -8.61 16.61 -8.31
N ASP A 20 -9.81 16.95 -8.69
CA ASP A 20 -11.03 16.32 -8.31
C ASP A 20 -11.35 15.12 -9.18
N ALA A 21 -11.35 13.91 -8.66
CA ALA A 21 -12.16 12.89 -9.29
C ALA A 21 -12.92 12.03 -8.28
N PHE A 22 -12.34 11.79 -7.10
CA PHE A 22 -12.91 10.85 -6.12
C PHE A 22 -12.87 11.35 -4.66
N ILE A 23 -12.05 12.37 -4.34
CA ILE A 23 -11.86 12.85 -2.97
C ILE A 23 -12.13 14.36 -2.92
N ASP A 24 -13.05 14.78 -2.05
CA ASP A 24 -13.19 16.18 -1.66
C ASP A 24 -12.46 16.43 -0.34
N LEU A 25 -11.27 17.03 -0.42
CA LEU A 25 -10.50 17.37 0.77
C LEU A 25 -11.18 18.36 1.71
N LYS A 26 -12.23 19.05 1.24
CA LYS A 26 -13.06 19.87 2.12
C LYS A 26 -13.91 19.01 3.05
N ALA A 27 -14.16 17.77 2.69
CA ALA A 27 -14.87 16.81 3.53
C ALA A 27 -14.01 16.25 4.69
N GLY A 28 -12.67 16.47 4.65
CA GLY A 28 -11.75 16.10 5.71
C GLY A 28 -11.15 14.71 5.60
N VAL A 29 -10.58 14.25 6.69
CA VAL A 29 -9.95 12.93 6.85
C VAL A 29 -10.84 12.10 7.74
N LEU A 30 -11.24 10.91 7.28
CA LEU A 30 -11.94 9.93 8.09
C LEU A 30 -10.94 9.12 8.90
N ASP A 31 -9.89 8.65 8.25
CA ASP A 31 -8.74 8.01 8.88
C ASP A 31 -7.46 8.34 8.09
N ASP A 32 -6.33 8.31 8.81
CA ASP A 32 -5.03 8.59 8.22
C ASP A 32 -4.61 7.49 7.24
N VAL A 33 -4.01 7.91 6.13
CA VAL A 33 -3.41 7.02 5.15
C VAL A 33 -1.91 6.88 5.42
N HIS A 34 -1.39 5.66 5.24
CA HIS A 34 -0.02 5.33 5.62
C HIS A 34 0.74 4.67 4.48
N ALA A 35 2.06 4.81 4.55
CA ALA A 35 2.99 3.89 3.91
C ALA A 35 3.55 2.94 4.97
N ARG A 36 3.78 1.69 4.59
CA ARG A 36 4.37 0.66 5.46
C ARG A 36 5.58 0.08 4.76
N LEU A 37 6.67 -0.03 5.48
CA LEU A 37 7.95 -0.52 4.98
C LEU A 37 8.33 -1.77 5.77
N VAL A 38 8.76 -2.80 5.06
CA VAL A 38 9.30 -4.03 5.64
C VAL A 38 10.62 -4.34 4.94
N LEU A 39 11.72 -4.24 5.68
CA LEU A 39 13.04 -4.69 5.23
C LEU A 39 13.29 -6.09 5.78
N ILE A 40 13.59 -7.02 4.89
CA ILE A 40 13.96 -8.40 5.23
C ILE A 40 15.38 -8.64 4.73
N ASP A 41 16.25 -9.19 5.58
CA ASP A 41 17.63 -9.56 5.25
C ASP A 41 17.85 -11.03 5.61
N SER A 42 18.32 -11.82 4.65
CA SER A 42 18.61 -13.24 4.81
C SER A 42 20.06 -13.51 5.25
N ASP A 43 20.54 -12.79 6.25
CA ASP A 43 21.88 -12.95 6.86
C ASP A 43 23.01 -12.86 5.81
N GLY A 44 22.96 -11.83 4.96
CA GLY A 44 23.98 -11.55 3.94
C GLY A 44 23.83 -12.35 2.64
N GLN A 45 22.76 -13.13 2.48
CA GLN A 45 22.43 -13.80 1.20
C GLN A 45 21.55 -12.95 0.29
N GLY A 46 21.15 -11.77 0.75
CA GLY A 46 20.33 -10.81 0.04
C GLY A 46 19.29 -10.19 0.95
N ALA A 47 18.85 -8.99 0.58
CA ALA A 47 17.81 -8.27 1.30
C ALA A 47 16.75 -7.79 0.32
N ALA A 48 15.53 -7.57 0.81
CA ALA A 48 14.41 -7.00 0.05
C ALA A 48 13.66 -5.97 0.90
N LEU A 49 13.23 -4.89 0.26
CA LEU A 49 12.38 -3.86 0.83
C LEU A 49 11.00 -3.92 0.19
N LEU A 50 9.98 -4.21 0.99
CA LEU A 50 8.58 -4.15 0.59
C LEU A 50 7.99 -2.84 1.10
N VAL A 51 7.32 -2.10 0.23
CA VAL A 51 6.64 -0.84 0.56
C VAL A 51 5.21 -0.90 0.08
N THR A 52 4.26 -0.72 0.98
CA THR A 52 2.84 -0.58 0.65
C THR A 52 2.38 0.84 0.91
N LEU A 53 1.56 1.39 0.04
CA LEU A 53 1.08 2.77 0.10
C LEU A 53 -0.44 2.79 0.09
N ASP A 54 -1.05 3.50 1.04
CA ASP A 54 -2.48 3.78 0.99
C ASP A 54 -2.74 4.95 0.04
N VAL A 55 -2.63 4.67 -1.26
CA VAL A 55 -2.96 5.58 -2.35
C VAL A 55 -3.76 4.83 -3.41
N LEU A 56 -4.55 5.55 -4.20
CA LEU A 56 -5.32 4.93 -5.28
C LEU A 56 -4.39 4.46 -6.40
N ASN A 57 -3.50 5.32 -6.85
CA ASN A 57 -2.57 5.02 -7.93
C ASN A 57 -1.34 5.94 -7.86
N VAL A 58 -0.25 5.51 -8.50
CA VAL A 58 0.97 6.29 -8.70
C VAL A 58 1.34 6.24 -10.17
N GLY A 59 1.52 7.41 -10.79
CA GLY A 59 2.00 7.53 -12.16
C GLY A 59 3.41 6.98 -12.33
N LEU A 60 3.75 6.51 -13.52
CA LEU A 60 5.05 5.88 -13.76
C LEU A 60 6.25 6.78 -13.43
N PRO A 61 6.29 8.07 -13.82
CA PRO A 61 7.41 8.94 -13.46
C PRO A 61 7.57 9.17 -11.95
N GLU A 62 6.45 9.22 -11.22
CA GLU A 62 6.42 9.36 -9.78
C GLU A 62 6.87 8.08 -9.07
N LEU A 63 6.49 6.93 -9.64
CA LEU A 63 6.92 5.61 -9.15
C LEU A 63 8.43 5.43 -9.33
N GLU A 64 8.98 5.72 -10.52
CA GLU A 64 10.42 5.64 -10.82
C GLU A 64 11.24 6.55 -9.90
N ARG A 65 10.70 7.74 -9.58
CA ARG A 65 11.35 8.65 -8.63
C ARG A 65 11.38 8.08 -7.22
N LEU A 66 10.28 7.51 -6.75
CA LEU A 66 10.20 6.87 -5.44
C LEU A 66 11.13 5.65 -5.37
N GLU A 67 11.08 4.77 -6.37
CA GLU A 67 11.94 3.59 -6.45
C GLU A 67 13.43 3.99 -6.35
N SER A 68 13.85 4.95 -7.19
CA SER A 68 15.24 5.43 -7.17
C SER A 68 15.66 5.98 -5.80
N ALA A 69 14.77 6.72 -5.14
CA ALA A 69 15.01 7.28 -3.82
C ALA A 69 15.11 6.19 -2.73
N LEU A 70 14.26 5.17 -2.80
CA LEU A 70 14.26 4.03 -1.88
C LEU A 70 15.50 3.15 -2.09
N CYS A 71 15.87 2.85 -3.33
CA CYS A 71 17.08 2.11 -3.66
C CYS A 71 18.32 2.78 -3.07
N LEU A 72 18.45 4.10 -3.26
CA LEU A 72 19.57 4.87 -2.71
C LEU A 72 19.57 4.86 -1.17
N ALA A 73 18.41 5.03 -0.55
CA ALA A 73 18.30 5.14 0.90
C ALA A 73 18.51 3.79 1.63
N SER A 74 18.06 2.70 1.03
CA SER A 74 18.15 1.35 1.61
C SER A 74 19.43 0.60 1.22
N ASP A 75 20.21 1.14 0.28
CA ASP A 75 21.38 0.47 -0.36
C ASP A 75 20.96 -0.89 -0.97
N LEU A 76 19.87 -0.87 -1.75
CA LEU A 76 19.34 -2.02 -2.44
C LEU A 76 19.19 -1.76 -3.94
N PRO A 77 19.40 -2.79 -4.79
CA PRO A 77 19.13 -2.67 -6.22
C PRO A 77 17.60 -2.66 -6.51
N PRO A 78 17.18 -2.13 -7.67
CA PRO A 78 15.74 -1.99 -8.00
C PRO A 78 14.95 -3.30 -7.91
N GLU A 79 15.54 -4.41 -8.32
CA GLU A 79 14.90 -5.75 -8.25
C GLU A 79 14.61 -6.24 -6.83
N ALA A 80 15.22 -5.61 -5.82
CA ALA A 80 15.00 -5.91 -4.41
C ALA A 80 14.06 -4.92 -3.71
N VAL A 81 13.52 -3.91 -4.43
CA VAL A 81 12.58 -2.92 -3.90
C VAL A 81 11.21 -3.12 -4.56
N TRP A 82 10.21 -3.48 -3.76
CA TRP A 82 8.87 -3.75 -4.23
C TRP A 82 7.91 -2.70 -3.68
N ILE A 83 7.28 -1.94 -4.59
CA ILE A 83 6.33 -0.89 -4.24
C ILE A 83 4.94 -1.32 -4.68
N MET A 84 4.00 -1.32 -3.78
CA MET A 84 2.61 -1.74 -3.97
C MET A 84 1.67 -0.65 -3.47
N VAL A 85 0.50 -0.52 -4.09
CA VAL A 85 -0.55 0.38 -3.64
C VAL A 85 -1.75 -0.42 -3.14
N SER A 86 -2.43 0.07 -2.11
CA SER A 86 -3.68 -0.53 -1.64
C SER A 86 -4.83 -0.33 -2.61
N HIS A 87 -4.74 0.67 -3.48
CA HIS A 87 -5.76 1.07 -4.45
C HIS A 87 -7.08 1.54 -3.80
N SER A 88 -7.01 2.10 -2.59
CA SER A 88 -8.18 2.68 -1.93
C SER A 88 -8.74 3.82 -2.77
N HIS A 89 -10.06 3.77 -3.04
CA HIS A 89 -10.76 4.81 -3.78
C HIS A 89 -11.11 6.05 -2.94
N SER A 90 -10.75 6.04 -1.67
CA SER A 90 -10.82 7.19 -0.76
C SER A 90 -9.42 7.71 -0.40
N ALA A 91 -8.40 7.37 -1.19
CA ALA A 91 -7.02 7.77 -0.97
C ALA A 91 -6.46 8.57 -2.16
N PRO A 92 -5.34 9.31 -2.00
CA PRO A 92 -4.79 10.16 -3.05
C PRO A 92 -4.47 9.43 -4.35
N ILE A 93 -4.65 10.12 -5.49
CA ILE A 93 -4.09 9.75 -6.79
C ILE A 93 -2.82 10.56 -6.99
N VAL A 94 -1.71 9.92 -7.32
CA VAL A 94 -0.42 10.57 -7.51
C VAL A 94 0.04 10.45 -8.96
N GLY A 95 0.44 11.57 -9.54
CA GLY A 95 0.92 11.63 -10.93
C GLY A 95 -0.19 11.74 -11.97
N ALA A 96 0.20 11.73 -13.23
CA ALA A 96 -0.73 11.86 -14.36
C ALA A 96 -1.51 10.57 -14.56
N ILE A 97 -2.83 10.68 -14.42
CA ILE A 97 -3.78 9.74 -15.03
C ILE A 97 -4.56 10.57 -16.04
N ASP A 98 -4.41 10.29 -17.30
CA ASP A 98 -4.90 11.11 -18.40
C ASP A 98 -4.29 12.53 -18.34
N ASP A 99 -5.09 13.60 -18.38
CA ASP A 99 -4.62 14.99 -18.30
C ASP A 99 -4.41 15.50 -16.85
N TYR A 100 -4.28 14.58 -15.88
CA TYR A 100 -4.28 14.87 -14.47
C TYR A 100 -2.86 15.10 -13.95
N THR A 101 -2.48 16.35 -13.71
CA THR A 101 -1.20 16.74 -13.12
C THR A 101 -1.43 17.31 -11.72
N GLY A 102 -1.41 16.46 -10.71
CA GLY A 102 -1.59 16.93 -9.32
C GLY A 102 -0.63 16.29 -8.33
N LEU A 103 -0.42 16.97 -7.22
CA LEU A 103 0.28 16.46 -6.04
C LEU A 103 1.81 16.47 -6.07
N GLY A 104 2.48 17.15 -6.99
CA GLY A 104 3.94 17.20 -7.04
C GLY A 104 4.61 17.54 -5.70
N PRO A 105 4.25 18.62 -4.99
CA PRO A 105 4.84 18.96 -3.70
C PRO A 105 4.54 17.94 -2.60
N TYR A 106 3.31 17.41 -2.55
CA TYR A 106 2.94 16.34 -1.63
C TYR A 106 3.78 15.09 -1.87
N TRP A 107 3.88 14.66 -3.14
CA TRP A 107 4.67 13.48 -3.48
C TRP A 107 6.15 13.61 -3.16
N GLN A 108 6.72 14.80 -3.36
CA GLN A 108 8.10 15.08 -2.94
C GLN A 108 8.27 14.90 -1.42
N THR A 109 7.29 15.34 -0.64
CA THR A 109 7.28 15.14 0.82
C THR A 109 7.18 13.65 1.16
N VAL A 110 6.29 12.90 0.51
CA VAL A 110 6.16 11.45 0.70
C VAL A 110 7.48 10.74 0.35
N CYS A 111 8.08 11.03 -0.79
CA CYS A 111 9.37 10.45 -1.18
C CYS A 111 10.46 10.72 -0.11
N SER A 112 10.52 11.94 0.42
CA SER A 112 11.50 12.31 1.45
C SER A 112 11.28 11.56 2.76
N LEU A 113 10.03 11.44 3.20
CA LEU A 113 9.67 10.69 4.41
C LEU A 113 10.01 9.21 4.27
N LEU A 114 9.65 8.60 3.14
CA LEU A 114 9.90 7.18 2.89
C LEU A 114 11.38 6.86 2.71
N SER A 115 12.15 7.75 2.08
CA SER A 115 13.61 7.61 1.99
C SER A 115 14.25 7.66 3.37
N SER A 116 13.82 8.58 4.23
CA SER A 116 14.32 8.67 5.61
C SER A 116 13.99 7.40 6.40
N ALA A 117 12.75 6.91 6.30
CA ALA A 117 12.33 5.68 6.96
C ALA A 117 13.13 4.47 6.45
N ALA A 118 13.23 4.29 5.13
CA ALA A 118 13.97 3.19 4.52
C ALA A 118 15.45 3.17 4.95
N GLY A 119 16.10 4.34 4.99
CA GLY A 119 17.48 4.46 5.46
C GLY A 119 17.67 4.08 6.92
N ALA A 120 16.65 4.31 7.76
CA ALA A 120 16.69 3.99 9.19
C ALA A 120 16.49 2.48 9.47
N LEU A 121 15.82 1.73 8.60
CA LEU A 121 15.47 0.32 8.83
C LEU A 121 16.67 -0.59 9.06
N ARG A 122 17.81 -0.35 8.38
CA ARG A 122 19.01 -1.17 8.59
C ARG A 122 19.52 -1.12 10.04
N GLY A 123 19.36 0.02 10.72
CA GLY A 123 19.74 0.18 12.12
C GLY A 123 18.74 -0.46 13.11
N GLN A 124 17.58 -0.90 12.62
CA GLN A 124 16.49 -1.47 13.41
C GLN A 124 16.31 -2.98 13.17
N LEU A 125 17.14 -3.58 12.31
CA LEU A 125 17.07 -5.00 12.01
C LEU A 125 17.21 -5.84 13.28
N GLN A 126 16.27 -6.74 13.47
CA GLN A 126 16.26 -7.71 14.58
C GLN A 126 16.04 -9.12 14.04
N LYS A 127 16.47 -10.11 14.82
CA LYS A 127 16.26 -11.51 14.45
C LYS A 127 14.78 -11.85 14.45
N VAL A 128 14.36 -12.49 13.34
CA VAL A 128 12.99 -12.96 13.19
C VAL A 128 12.97 -14.36 12.59
N ARG A 129 11.87 -15.07 12.83
CA ARG A 129 11.46 -16.21 12.02
C ARG A 129 10.25 -15.83 11.16
N LEU A 130 10.22 -16.35 9.95
CA LEU A 130 9.11 -16.17 9.02
C LEU A 130 8.14 -17.32 9.20
N GLU A 131 6.89 -16.99 9.43
CA GLU A 131 5.77 -17.90 9.47
C GLU A 131 4.80 -17.58 8.35
N HIS A 132 4.12 -18.58 7.81
CA HIS A 132 3.10 -18.37 6.80
C HIS A 132 1.85 -19.19 7.12
N GLY A 133 0.73 -18.69 6.64
CA GLY A 133 -0.56 -19.36 6.75
C GLY A 133 -1.54 -18.79 5.75
N THR A 134 -2.69 -19.42 5.61
CA THR A 134 -3.77 -18.93 4.78
C THR A 134 -5.06 -18.96 5.57
N GLY A 135 -5.69 -17.79 5.72
CA GLY A 135 -7.06 -17.65 6.19
C GLY A 135 -8.04 -17.54 5.03
N ALA A 136 -9.30 -17.27 5.33
CA ALA A 136 -10.32 -17.01 4.32
C ALA A 136 -11.21 -15.84 4.72
N CYS A 137 -11.62 -15.05 3.72
CA CYS A 137 -12.52 -13.94 3.88
C CYS A 137 -13.53 -13.90 2.73
N TYR A 138 -14.78 -13.54 2.98
CA TYR A 138 -15.89 -13.73 2.03
C TYR A 138 -16.67 -12.45 1.73
N PHE A 139 -16.10 -11.26 1.93
CA PHE A 139 -16.78 -10.00 1.59
C PHE A 139 -16.42 -9.45 0.20
N ASN A 140 -15.49 -10.08 -0.51
CA ASN A 140 -15.19 -9.75 -1.90
C ASN A 140 -16.33 -10.21 -2.83
N VAL A 141 -16.52 -9.50 -3.92
CA VAL A 141 -17.56 -9.76 -4.91
C VAL A 141 -17.01 -9.73 -6.30
N ASN A 142 -17.31 -10.74 -7.12
CA ASN A 142 -17.03 -10.67 -8.54
C ASN A 142 -17.91 -9.57 -9.17
N ARG A 143 -17.29 -8.65 -9.93
CA ARG A 143 -17.98 -7.49 -10.52
C ARG A 143 -18.10 -7.57 -12.04
N ARG A 144 -18.13 -8.76 -12.61
CA ARG A 144 -18.23 -9.00 -14.04
C ARG A 144 -19.43 -9.87 -14.35
N LEU A 145 -20.59 -9.23 -14.53
CA LEU A 145 -21.81 -9.92 -14.92
C LEU A 145 -21.90 -9.97 -16.44
N LEU A 146 -21.96 -11.19 -17.00
CA LEU A 146 -22.15 -11.41 -18.42
C LEU A 146 -23.64 -11.35 -18.76
N GLY A 147 -24.00 -10.58 -19.76
CA GLY A 147 -25.34 -10.44 -20.30
C GLY A 147 -25.34 -10.50 -21.83
N PRO A 148 -26.53 -10.39 -22.47
CA PRO A 148 -26.64 -10.41 -23.93
C PRO A 148 -25.83 -9.33 -24.64
N ASP A 149 -25.65 -8.17 -23.99
CA ASP A 149 -24.96 -7.00 -24.54
C ASP A 149 -23.47 -6.93 -24.12
N GLY A 150 -22.94 -7.99 -23.50
CA GLY A 150 -21.56 -8.08 -23.07
C GLY A 150 -21.38 -8.12 -21.55
N CYS A 151 -20.22 -7.66 -21.09
CA CYS A 151 -19.85 -7.66 -19.67
C CYS A 151 -20.19 -6.31 -19.02
N SER A 152 -21.01 -6.35 -17.98
CA SER A 152 -21.36 -5.19 -17.15
C SER A 152 -20.63 -5.22 -15.82
N MET A 153 -20.31 -4.04 -15.28
CA MET A 153 -19.74 -3.90 -13.94
C MET A 153 -20.88 -3.93 -12.89
N LEU A 154 -21.36 -5.12 -12.62
CA LEU A 154 -22.41 -5.41 -11.64
C LEU A 154 -22.02 -6.62 -10.81
N PRO A 155 -22.54 -6.77 -9.57
CA PRO A 155 -22.32 -7.96 -8.77
C PRO A 155 -22.70 -9.23 -9.52
N ASN A 156 -21.78 -10.20 -9.56
CA ASN A 156 -22.00 -11.51 -10.15
C ASN A 156 -21.82 -12.57 -9.04
N PRO A 157 -22.91 -13.01 -8.40
CA PRO A 157 -22.84 -13.97 -7.29
C PRO A 157 -22.35 -15.36 -7.73
N ASP A 158 -22.49 -15.69 -9.00
CA ASP A 158 -22.02 -16.96 -9.57
C ASP A 158 -20.60 -16.85 -10.14
N GLY A 159 -19.99 -15.67 -10.08
CA GLY A 159 -18.64 -15.42 -10.57
C GLY A 159 -17.57 -15.93 -9.61
N VAL A 160 -16.46 -16.35 -10.16
CA VAL A 160 -15.30 -16.80 -9.37
C VAL A 160 -14.77 -15.65 -8.49
N CYS A 161 -14.61 -15.94 -7.20
CA CYS A 161 -13.90 -15.09 -6.24
C CYS A 161 -12.77 -15.90 -5.59
N ASP A 162 -11.64 -15.25 -5.39
CA ASP A 162 -10.56 -15.77 -4.55
C ASP A 162 -10.80 -15.28 -3.12
N ASN A 163 -11.13 -16.20 -2.23
CA ASN A 163 -11.43 -15.91 -0.84
C ASN A 163 -10.23 -16.16 0.09
N ASP A 164 -9.13 -16.63 -0.45
CA ASP A 164 -7.93 -16.90 0.33
C ASP A 164 -7.27 -15.60 0.79
N VAL A 165 -6.78 -15.62 2.02
CA VAL A 165 -5.99 -14.55 2.62
C VAL A 165 -4.65 -15.14 3.05
N PRO A 166 -3.67 -15.23 2.13
CA PRO A 166 -2.33 -15.62 2.51
C PRO A 166 -1.70 -14.55 3.41
N VAL A 167 -1.02 -15.01 4.45
CA VAL A 167 -0.38 -14.20 5.48
C VAL A 167 1.05 -14.65 5.68
N LEU A 168 1.94 -13.67 5.77
CA LEU A 168 3.32 -13.84 6.22
C LEU A 168 3.50 -13.07 7.52
N ALA A 169 3.96 -13.73 8.58
CA ALA A 169 4.24 -13.12 9.87
C ALA A 169 5.73 -13.18 10.19
N LEU A 170 6.28 -12.06 10.62
CA LEU A 170 7.64 -11.92 11.12
C LEU A 170 7.58 -11.92 12.64
N ARG A 171 8.06 -13.00 13.27
CA ARG A 171 8.09 -13.13 14.72
C ARG A 171 9.50 -12.97 15.28
N GLY A 172 9.61 -12.17 16.31
CA GLY A 172 10.82 -11.99 17.08
C GLY A 172 11.22 -13.25 17.88
N GLU A 173 12.40 -13.23 18.48
CA GLU A 173 12.90 -14.34 19.33
C GLU A 173 12.04 -14.55 20.59
N ASP A 174 11.32 -13.53 21.02
CA ASP A 174 10.38 -13.53 22.15
C ASP A 174 8.92 -13.85 21.76
N ASP A 175 8.68 -14.35 20.55
CA ASP A 175 7.37 -14.58 19.95
C ASP A 175 6.53 -13.31 19.65
N SER A 176 7.07 -12.11 19.87
CA SER A 176 6.40 -10.88 19.50
C SER A 176 6.15 -10.79 17.98
N LEU A 177 5.05 -10.18 17.59
CA LEU A 177 4.78 -9.88 16.18
C LEU A 177 5.55 -8.62 15.78
N VAL A 178 6.59 -8.77 14.97
CA VAL A 178 7.41 -7.67 14.43
C VAL A 178 6.76 -7.04 13.21
N GLY A 179 6.18 -7.87 12.36
CA GLY A 179 5.47 -7.41 11.16
C GLY A 179 4.57 -8.49 10.60
N LEU A 180 3.60 -8.05 9.79
CA LEU A 180 2.66 -8.93 9.12
C LEU A 180 2.37 -8.39 7.73
N CYS A 181 2.48 -9.27 6.73
CA CYS A 181 2.04 -8.98 5.36
C CYS A 181 0.88 -9.92 5.03
N TYR A 182 -0.16 -9.40 4.39
CA TYR A 182 -1.28 -10.20 3.89
C TYR A 182 -1.66 -9.76 2.48
N SER A 183 -2.33 -10.63 1.75
CA SER A 183 -2.95 -10.33 0.46
C SER A 183 -4.41 -10.73 0.50
N TYR A 184 -5.28 -9.93 -0.13
CA TYR A 184 -6.70 -10.25 -0.26
C TYR A 184 -7.26 -9.70 -1.58
N CYS A 185 -7.94 -10.55 -2.32
CA CYS A 185 -8.52 -10.22 -3.62
C CYS A 185 -9.86 -9.47 -3.48
N CYS A 186 -9.82 -8.27 -2.92
CA CYS A 186 -10.99 -7.40 -2.80
C CYS A 186 -10.62 -5.97 -3.21
N HIS A 187 -11.41 -5.40 -4.12
CA HIS A 187 -11.23 -4.02 -4.54
C HIS A 187 -11.63 -3.07 -3.41
N PRO A 188 -10.75 -2.16 -2.94
CA PRO A 188 -11.02 -1.29 -1.79
C PRO A 188 -11.92 -0.11 -2.20
N THR A 189 -13.19 -0.40 -2.32
CA THR A 189 -14.29 0.51 -2.66
C THR A 189 -15.45 0.40 -1.68
N ILE A 190 -15.16 0.00 -0.45
CA ILE A 190 -16.17 -0.07 0.62
C ILE A 190 -16.54 1.35 1.04
N LEU A 191 -15.54 2.21 1.15
CA LEU A 191 -15.71 3.63 1.43
C LEU A 191 -15.53 4.42 0.13
N LEU A 192 -16.62 4.70 -0.57
CA LEU A 192 -16.66 5.63 -1.72
C LEU A 192 -17.08 7.03 -1.27
N GLY A 193 -16.54 7.47 -0.13
CA GLY A 193 -16.85 8.77 0.44
C GLY A 193 -15.90 9.86 -0.03
N PRO A 194 -16.27 11.15 0.16
CA PRO A 194 -15.42 12.28 -0.19
C PRO A 194 -14.25 12.48 0.77
N GLN A 195 -14.25 11.81 1.93
CA GLN A 195 -13.20 11.91 2.94
C GLN A 195 -12.02 10.98 2.63
N ILE A 196 -10.83 11.41 3.04
CA ILE A 196 -9.63 10.57 2.93
C ILE A 196 -9.75 9.38 3.88
N SER A 197 -9.46 8.19 3.36
CA SER A 197 -9.41 6.95 4.12
C SER A 197 -8.54 5.90 3.43
N GLY A 198 -7.88 5.07 4.21
CA GLY A 198 -7.20 3.85 3.72
C GLY A 198 -8.16 2.71 3.36
N ASP A 199 -9.49 2.90 3.53
CA ASP A 199 -10.51 1.88 3.35
C ASP A 199 -10.19 0.62 4.20
N TYR A 200 -10.71 -0.55 3.85
CA TYR A 200 -10.42 -1.77 4.62
C TYR A 200 -8.92 -2.12 4.68
N PRO A 201 -8.07 -1.91 3.65
CA PRO A 201 -6.63 -2.17 3.77
C PRO A 201 -5.97 -1.32 4.86
N GLY A 202 -6.31 -0.03 4.92
CA GLY A 202 -5.83 0.88 5.96
C GLY A 202 -6.27 0.43 7.34
N GLN A 203 -7.55 0.12 7.51
CA GLN A 203 -8.14 -0.33 8.79
C GLN A 203 -7.58 -1.68 9.26
N THR A 204 -7.33 -2.62 8.35
CA THR A 204 -6.75 -3.93 8.69
C THR A 204 -5.29 -3.81 9.13
N SER A 205 -4.61 -2.73 8.74
CA SER A 205 -3.17 -2.52 8.97
C SER A 205 -2.88 -1.48 10.06
N LEU A 206 -3.86 -1.12 10.89
CA LEU A 206 -3.70 -0.25 12.06
C LEU A 206 -3.03 -1.00 13.20
#